data_d0290d7c46c13497be168124f9e6e225
#
_entry.id   d0290d7c46c13497be168124f9e6e225
#
_cell.length_a   1.000
_cell.length_b   1.000
_cell.length_c   1.000
_cell.angle_alpha   90.00
_cell.angle_beta   90.00
_cell.angle_gamma   90.00
#
_symmetry.space_group_name_H-M   'P 1'
#
loop_
_entity.id
_entity.type
_entity.pdbx_description
1 polymer ?
#
loop_
_entity_poly.entity_id
_entity_poly.type
_entity_poly.pdbx_seq_one_letter_code
_entity_poly.pdbx_strand_id
1 'polypeptide(L)'
;MNIEKSVTALNILVPILLSVIAGSATGIGGLIVVRFGDISNRKMGFLMGFAGGVMLVVSFLELYAEAISELAPWKVTIAFTIGTVFMMLVDLKLPHIEFGLWEDGVKDRHLFNSGIIIAIGMSIHNFPEGIVVAAGYGHDAELGLLVALMICFHNIPEGIATVSPLIKAGVPKWRAVGLATLGGLMEPVGALFGAVIISFVGMDIIGWSLGFAAGVMTYVTIDELIPVAHEFCTLDQKHMVSSGLLIGMIFAMLLGLVLN
;
A
#
# COMPACT_ATOMS: atom_id res chain seq x y z
N MET A 1 34.07 13.66 8.34
CA MET A 1 33.85 12.59 7.33
C MET A 1 33.12 11.36 7.85
N ASN A 2 33.28 10.93 9.12
CA ASN A 2 32.58 9.74 9.65
C ASN A 2 31.14 10.02 10.15
N ILE A 3 30.86 11.21 10.68
CA ILE A 3 29.53 11.56 11.20
C ILE A 3 28.52 11.78 10.06
N GLU A 4 28.87 12.52 9.03
CA GLU A 4 28.00 12.72 7.86
C GLU A 4 27.66 11.40 7.16
N LYS A 5 28.63 10.51 6.97
CA LYS A 5 28.38 9.18 6.39
C LYS A 5 27.49 8.30 7.27
N SER A 6 27.58 8.40 8.58
CA SER A 6 26.73 7.66 9.52
C SER A 6 25.28 8.19 9.53
N VAL A 7 25.10 9.50 9.47
CA VAL A 7 23.78 10.14 9.37
C VAL A 7 23.10 9.80 8.03
N THR A 8 23.84 9.88 6.90
CA THR A 8 23.30 9.50 5.59
C THR A 8 22.90 8.01 5.54
N ALA A 9 23.72 7.11 6.11
CA ALA A 9 23.41 5.69 6.16
C ALA A 9 22.17 5.40 7.04
N LEU A 10 22.00 6.11 8.15
CA LEU A 10 20.83 6.00 9.02
C LEU A 10 19.56 6.49 8.32
N ASN A 11 19.65 7.58 7.58
CA ASN A 11 18.55 8.14 6.79
C ASN A 11 18.08 7.22 5.65
N ILE A 12 18.92 6.31 5.17
CA ILE A 12 18.53 5.29 4.18
C ILE A 12 18.03 4.02 4.86
N LEU A 13 18.66 3.57 5.93
CA LEU A 13 18.36 2.28 6.56
C LEU A 13 17.01 2.28 7.29
N VAL A 14 16.68 3.36 8.01
CA VAL A 14 15.46 3.40 8.83
C VAL A 14 14.19 3.29 8.00
N PRO A 15 13.96 4.07 6.92
CA PRO A 15 12.77 3.90 6.08
C PRO A 15 12.68 2.51 5.44
N ILE A 16 13.81 1.88 5.09
CA ILE A 16 13.82 0.50 4.60
C ILE A 16 13.31 -0.47 5.68
N LEU A 17 13.80 -0.34 6.93
CA LEU A 17 13.36 -1.19 8.04
C LEU A 17 11.88 -0.99 8.37
N LEU A 18 11.41 0.25 8.38
CA LEU A 18 9.99 0.58 8.56
C LEU A 18 9.15 -0.08 7.46
N SER A 19 9.58 0.00 6.21
CA SER A 19 8.90 -0.64 5.07
C SER A 19 8.98 -2.17 5.11
N VAL A 20 10.06 -2.77 5.64
CA VAL A 20 10.09 -4.22 5.87
C VAL A 20 9.01 -4.63 6.88
N ILE A 21 8.83 -3.85 7.95
CA ILE A 21 7.79 -4.12 8.95
C ILE A 21 6.40 -3.97 8.32
N ALA A 22 6.16 -2.86 7.61
CA ALA A 22 4.89 -2.56 6.98
C ALA A 22 4.53 -3.61 5.91
N GLY A 23 5.43 -3.90 4.98
CA GLY A 23 5.22 -4.90 3.93
C GLY A 23 5.09 -6.33 4.44
N SER A 24 5.73 -6.68 5.58
CA SER A 24 5.54 -7.97 6.22
C SER A 24 4.11 -8.18 6.76
N ALA A 25 3.36 -7.11 6.99
CA ALA A 25 1.97 -7.18 7.43
C ALA A 25 1.05 -7.81 6.38
N THR A 26 1.37 -7.70 5.09
CA THR A 26 0.69 -8.44 4.02
C THR A 26 0.79 -9.95 4.25
N GLY A 27 1.96 -10.45 4.65
CA GLY A 27 2.14 -11.85 5.04
C GLY A 27 1.33 -12.23 6.29
N ILE A 28 1.21 -11.33 7.27
CA ILE A 28 0.36 -11.53 8.47
C ILE A 28 -1.10 -11.68 8.05
N GLY A 29 -1.60 -10.86 7.13
CA GLY A 29 -2.93 -11.00 6.54
C GLY A 29 -3.15 -12.40 5.93
N GLY A 30 -2.16 -12.89 5.18
CA GLY A 30 -2.16 -14.25 4.65
C GLY A 30 -2.19 -15.34 5.73
N LEU A 31 -1.43 -15.18 6.81
CA LEU A 31 -1.43 -16.09 7.95
C LEU A 31 -2.78 -16.14 8.67
N ILE A 32 -3.51 -15.01 8.74
CA ILE A 32 -4.88 -14.97 9.28
C ILE A 32 -5.78 -15.91 8.48
N VAL A 33 -5.73 -15.88 7.14
CA VAL A 33 -6.51 -16.79 6.28
C VAL A 33 -6.12 -18.26 6.53
N VAL A 34 -4.83 -18.55 6.65
CA VAL A 34 -4.35 -19.92 6.94
C VAL A 34 -4.87 -20.44 8.28
N ARG A 35 -4.92 -19.57 9.31
CA ARG A 35 -5.29 -19.94 10.69
C ARG A 35 -6.80 -20.03 10.92
N PHE A 36 -7.55 -19.09 10.37
CA PHE A 36 -8.99 -18.95 10.65
C PHE A 36 -9.88 -19.42 9.50
N GLY A 37 -9.28 -19.74 8.37
CA GLY A 37 -10.02 -20.17 7.16
C GLY A 37 -10.49 -18.97 6.34
N ASP A 38 -11.43 -19.26 5.44
CA ASP A 38 -11.95 -18.27 4.50
C ASP A 38 -12.75 -17.18 5.22
N ILE A 39 -12.51 -15.94 4.83
CA ILE A 39 -13.23 -14.77 5.31
C ILE A 39 -14.43 -14.56 4.38
N SER A 40 -15.62 -14.39 4.95
CA SER A 40 -16.81 -14.14 4.14
C SER A 40 -16.67 -12.86 3.31
N ASN A 41 -17.25 -12.85 2.12
CA ASN A 41 -17.21 -11.72 1.20
C ASN A 41 -17.65 -10.40 1.86
N ARG A 42 -18.70 -10.45 2.69
CA ARG A 42 -19.17 -9.29 3.48
C ARG A 42 -18.07 -8.71 4.38
N LYS A 43 -17.30 -9.56 5.08
CA LYS A 43 -16.19 -9.11 5.93
C LYS A 43 -15.03 -8.61 5.09
N MET A 44 -14.79 -9.25 3.94
CA MET A 44 -13.74 -8.82 3.01
C MET A 44 -14.02 -7.41 2.47
N GLY A 45 -15.25 -7.13 2.00
CA GLY A 45 -15.62 -5.78 1.58
C GLY A 45 -15.45 -4.72 2.67
N PHE A 46 -15.76 -5.08 3.94
CA PHE A 46 -15.48 -4.20 5.07
C PHE A 46 -13.97 -3.96 5.28
N LEU A 47 -13.15 -5.00 5.24
CA LEU A 47 -11.70 -4.91 5.45
C LEU A 47 -11.00 -4.13 4.34
N MET A 48 -11.39 -4.35 3.08
CA MET A 48 -10.86 -3.59 1.94
C MET A 48 -11.32 -2.14 1.98
N GLY A 49 -12.58 -1.90 2.39
CA GLY A 49 -13.06 -0.54 2.67
C GLY A 49 -12.25 0.14 3.77
N PHE A 50 -11.95 -0.58 4.87
CA PHE A 50 -11.10 -0.08 5.95
C PHE A 50 -9.70 0.32 5.44
N ALA A 51 -9.05 -0.53 4.66
CA ALA A 51 -7.77 -0.23 4.04
C ALA A 51 -7.84 1.05 3.18
N GLY A 52 -8.84 1.16 2.29
CA GLY A 52 -9.06 2.36 1.50
C GLY A 52 -9.29 3.62 2.33
N GLY A 53 -10.00 3.50 3.46
CA GLY A 53 -10.21 4.61 4.40
C GLY A 53 -8.92 5.10 5.05
N VAL A 54 -8.07 4.18 5.50
CA VAL A 54 -6.72 4.50 6.03
C VAL A 54 -5.89 5.22 4.96
N MET A 55 -5.83 4.67 3.75
CA MET A 55 -5.04 5.26 2.65
C MET A 55 -5.52 6.66 2.25
N LEU A 56 -6.82 6.95 2.27
CA LEU A 56 -7.32 8.31 1.98
C LEU A 56 -6.84 9.32 3.03
N VAL A 57 -6.82 8.94 4.31
CA VAL A 57 -6.30 9.81 5.38
C VAL A 57 -4.82 10.04 5.19
N VAL A 58 -4.03 8.99 4.96
CA VAL A 58 -2.59 9.12 4.67
C VAL A 58 -2.37 10.07 3.49
N SER A 59 -3.11 9.88 2.40
CA SER A 59 -2.94 10.68 1.18
C SER A 59 -3.22 12.15 1.39
N PHE A 60 -4.31 12.52 2.08
CA PHE A 60 -4.78 13.90 2.16
C PHE A 60 -4.35 14.61 3.45
N LEU A 61 -4.40 13.94 4.58
CA LEU A 61 -4.15 14.60 5.88
C LEU A 61 -2.69 14.51 6.31
N GLU A 62 -1.95 13.47 5.89
CA GLU A 62 -0.53 13.35 6.20
C GLU A 62 0.32 13.86 5.04
N LEU A 63 0.27 13.23 3.87
CA LEU A 63 1.20 13.52 2.79
C LEU A 63 0.90 14.84 2.06
N TYR A 64 -0.35 15.06 1.64
CA TYR A 64 -0.71 16.27 0.91
C TYR A 64 -0.66 17.52 1.80
N ALA A 65 -1.10 17.40 3.05
CA ALA A 65 -1.05 18.49 4.01
C ALA A 65 0.41 18.88 4.34
N GLU A 66 1.28 17.88 4.59
CA GLU A 66 2.70 18.15 4.81
C GLU A 66 3.40 18.70 3.57
N ALA A 67 3.05 18.22 2.37
CA ALA A 67 3.59 18.79 1.14
C ALA A 67 3.28 20.29 0.98
N ILE A 68 2.12 20.75 1.45
CA ILE A 68 1.74 22.19 1.45
C ILE A 68 2.60 23.00 2.43
N SER A 69 3.09 22.41 3.53
CA SER A 69 4.02 23.09 4.44
C SER A 69 5.38 23.36 3.78
N GLU A 70 5.79 22.47 2.85
CA GLU A 70 7.09 22.53 2.15
C GLU A 70 7.05 23.33 0.84
N LEU A 71 5.90 23.33 0.15
CA LEU A 71 5.74 23.93 -1.18
C LEU A 71 4.47 24.76 -1.30
N ALA A 72 4.48 25.73 -2.21
CA ALA A 72 3.26 26.45 -2.58
C ALA A 72 2.17 25.47 -3.06
N PRO A 73 0.89 25.64 -2.65
CA PRO A 73 -0.21 24.69 -2.91
C PRO A 73 -0.37 24.27 -4.39
N TRP A 74 -0.15 25.20 -5.32
CA TRP A 74 -0.23 24.89 -6.75
C TRP A 74 0.87 23.93 -7.23
N LYS A 75 2.09 23.99 -6.62
CA LYS A 75 3.18 23.05 -6.93
C LYS A 75 2.84 21.66 -6.39
N VAL A 76 2.29 21.60 -5.18
CA VAL A 76 1.82 20.33 -4.59
C VAL A 76 0.74 19.70 -5.45
N THR A 77 -0.23 20.52 -5.93
CA THR A 77 -1.28 20.04 -6.84
C THR A 77 -0.70 19.49 -8.16
N ILE A 78 0.36 20.11 -8.69
CA ILE A 78 1.07 19.58 -9.86
C ILE A 78 1.74 18.24 -9.53
N ALA A 79 2.47 18.16 -8.41
CA ALA A 79 3.12 16.91 -7.98
C ALA A 79 2.11 15.78 -7.79
N PHE A 80 0.98 16.07 -7.11
CA PHE A 80 -0.15 15.16 -6.94
C PHE A 80 -0.70 14.67 -8.29
N THR A 81 -0.93 15.59 -9.22
CA THR A 81 -1.44 15.24 -10.56
C THR A 81 -0.45 14.35 -11.31
N ILE A 82 0.85 14.65 -11.21
CA ILE A 82 1.90 13.81 -11.83
C ILE A 82 1.87 12.41 -11.23
N GLY A 83 1.77 12.28 -9.89
CA GLY A 83 1.67 10.99 -9.20
C GLY A 83 0.45 10.19 -9.63
N THR A 84 -0.73 10.83 -9.66
CA THR A 84 -1.98 10.21 -10.12
C THR A 84 -1.87 9.72 -11.57
N VAL A 85 -1.39 10.57 -12.49
CA VAL A 85 -1.23 10.22 -13.91
C VAL A 85 -0.17 9.14 -14.09
N PHE A 86 0.93 9.21 -13.34
CA PHE A 86 1.97 8.18 -13.36
C PHE A 86 1.39 6.81 -13.02
N MET A 87 0.65 6.70 -11.90
CA MET A 87 0.06 5.44 -11.47
C MET A 87 -1.00 4.94 -12.44
N MET A 88 -1.86 5.83 -12.95
CA MET A 88 -2.82 5.51 -14.01
C MET A 88 -2.13 4.92 -15.25
N LEU A 89 -0.99 5.47 -15.69
CA LEU A 89 -0.27 4.96 -16.84
C LEU A 89 0.42 3.62 -16.56
N VAL A 90 0.87 3.40 -15.33
CA VAL A 90 1.39 2.09 -14.89
C VAL A 90 0.27 1.06 -14.93
N ASP A 91 -0.86 1.34 -14.32
CA ASP A 91 -2.02 0.47 -14.26
C ASP A 91 -2.57 0.11 -15.66
N LEU A 92 -2.75 1.08 -16.55
CA LEU A 92 -3.20 0.84 -17.93
C LEU A 92 -2.31 -0.10 -18.74
N LYS A 93 -1.03 -0.26 -18.38
CA LYS A 93 -0.09 -1.15 -19.08
C LYS A 93 -0.05 -2.56 -18.50
N LEU A 94 -0.45 -2.74 -17.24
CA LEU A 94 -0.30 -3.99 -16.50
C LEU A 94 -1.33 -5.07 -16.83
N PRO A 95 -2.61 -4.77 -17.03
CA PRO A 95 -3.63 -5.79 -17.32
C PRO A 95 -3.39 -6.60 -18.59
N HIS A 96 -2.45 -6.16 -19.44
CA HIS A 96 -2.13 -6.83 -20.69
C HIS A 96 -1.02 -7.88 -20.58
N ILE A 97 -0.47 -8.09 -19.38
CA ILE A 97 0.51 -9.15 -19.15
C ILE A 97 -0.25 -10.42 -18.73
N GLU A 98 -0.67 -11.22 -19.72
CA GLU A 98 -1.09 -12.60 -19.48
C GLU A 98 0.12 -13.38 -18.98
N PHE A 99 0.28 -13.49 -17.68
CA PHE A 99 1.24 -14.39 -17.08
C PHE A 99 0.73 -15.82 -17.30
N GLY A 100 1.28 -16.51 -18.30
CA GLY A 100 1.06 -17.93 -18.52
C GLY A 100 1.66 -18.80 -17.40
N LEU A 101 1.46 -18.41 -16.16
CA LEU A 101 1.90 -19.15 -14.98
C LEU A 101 0.92 -20.30 -14.73
N TRP A 102 1.32 -21.49 -15.09
CA TRP A 102 0.59 -22.73 -14.85
C TRP A 102 1.18 -23.44 -13.64
N GLU A 103 0.36 -23.76 -12.66
CA GLU A 103 0.71 -24.70 -11.61
C GLU A 103 -0.08 -25.99 -11.79
N ASP A 104 0.67 -27.11 -11.79
CA ASP A 104 0.06 -28.44 -11.71
C ASP A 104 -0.71 -28.55 -10.37
N GLY A 105 -2.00 -28.93 -10.46
CA GLY A 105 -2.86 -29.11 -9.29
C GLY A 105 -3.85 -27.98 -8.99
N VAL A 106 -3.85 -26.89 -9.75
CA VAL A 106 -4.88 -25.83 -9.65
C VAL A 106 -6.27 -26.39 -10.02
N LYS A 107 -7.23 -26.24 -9.12
CA LYS A 107 -8.60 -26.76 -9.28
C LYS A 107 -9.51 -25.78 -10.01
N ASP A 108 -9.30 -24.48 -9.84
CA ASP A 108 -10.08 -23.40 -10.44
C ASP A 108 -9.15 -22.35 -11.03
N ARG A 109 -9.12 -22.31 -12.37
CA ARG A 109 -8.27 -21.36 -13.13
C ARG A 109 -8.69 -19.92 -12.95
N HIS A 110 -9.98 -19.65 -12.87
CA HIS A 110 -10.49 -18.30 -12.74
C HIS A 110 -10.06 -17.69 -11.41
N LEU A 111 -10.24 -18.42 -10.31
CA LEU A 111 -9.80 -17.99 -8.98
C LEU A 111 -8.27 -17.88 -8.89
N PHE A 112 -7.53 -18.78 -9.54
CA PHE A 112 -6.07 -18.70 -9.58
C PHE A 112 -5.60 -17.42 -10.30
N ASN A 113 -6.12 -17.19 -11.51
CA ASN A 113 -5.76 -15.99 -12.26
C ASN A 113 -6.14 -14.71 -11.51
N SER A 114 -7.33 -14.65 -10.91
CA SER A 114 -7.74 -13.52 -10.06
C SER A 114 -6.78 -13.31 -8.90
N GLY A 115 -6.40 -14.37 -8.18
CA GLY A 115 -5.44 -14.29 -7.07
C GLY A 115 -4.05 -13.82 -7.51
N ILE A 116 -3.57 -14.25 -8.67
CA ILE A 116 -2.28 -13.79 -9.23
C ILE A 116 -2.34 -12.35 -9.69
N ILE A 117 -3.43 -11.93 -10.36
CA ILE A 117 -3.63 -10.53 -10.78
C ILE A 117 -3.64 -9.62 -9.54
N ILE A 118 -4.40 -10.00 -8.50
CA ILE A 118 -4.40 -9.25 -7.23
C ILE A 118 -2.98 -9.21 -6.64
N ALA A 119 -2.25 -10.34 -6.57
CA ALA A 119 -0.89 -10.36 -6.01
C ALA A 119 0.09 -9.47 -6.77
N ILE A 120 -0.05 -9.37 -8.09
CA ILE A 120 0.78 -8.52 -8.94
C ILE A 120 0.38 -7.05 -8.77
N GLY A 121 -0.91 -6.73 -8.84
CA GLY A 121 -1.43 -5.39 -8.57
C GLY A 121 -0.92 -4.87 -7.22
N MET A 122 -1.10 -5.68 -6.15
CA MET A 122 -0.58 -5.40 -4.81
C MET A 122 0.94 -5.15 -4.78
N SER A 123 1.71 -5.95 -5.54
CA SER A 123 3.17 -5.77 -5.61
C SER A 123 3.57 -4.45 -6.24
N ILE A 124 2.76 -3.95 -7.15
CA ILE A 124 3.06 -2.74 -7.92
C ILE A 124 2.74 -1.49 -7.11
N HIS A 125 1.62 -1.46 -6.39
CA HIS A 125 1.33 -0.31 -5.55
C HIS A 125 2.14 -0.30 -4.24
N ASN A 126 2.58 -1.43 -3.74
CA ASN A 126 3.48 -1.50 -2.60
C ASN A 126 4.84 -0.84 -2.86
N PHE A 127 5.32 -0.82 -4.10
CA PHE A 127 6.55 -0.09 -4.42
C PHE A 127 6.43 1.44 -4.21
N PRO A 128 5.41 2.16 -4.73
CA PRO A 128 5.13 3.54 -4.36
C PRO A 128 4.96 3.77 -2.86
N GLU A 129 4.34 2.86 -2.13
CA GLU A 129 4.16 2.97 -0.67
C GLU A 129 5.50 3.02 0.07
N GLY A 130 6.46 2.22 -0.36
CA GLY A 130 7.82 2.33 0.16
C GLY A 130 8.45 3.71 -0.11
N ILE A 131 8.23 4.30 -1.28
CA ILE A 131 8.68 5.67 -1.57
C ILE A 131 8.02 6.67 -0.62
N VAL A 132 6.74 6.47 -0.30
CA VAL A 132 5.98 7.29 0.66
C VAL A 132 6.60 7.24 2.06
N VAL A 133 6.94 6.04 2.56
CA VAL A 133 7.65 5.89 3.84
C VAL A 133 8.98 6.62 3.84
N ALA A 134 9.75 6.51 2.74
CA ALA A 134 11.02 7.21 2.61
C ALA A 134 10.86 8.73 2.55
N ALA A 135 9.85 9.22 1.85
CA ALA A 135 9.55 10.65 1.76
C ALA A 135 9.07 11.22 3.10
N GLY A 136 8.17 10.52 3.79
CA GLY A 136 7.70 10.88 5.13
C GLY A 136 8.87 10.93 6.13
N TYR A 137 9.70 9.88 6.17
CA TYR A 137 10.88 9.85 7.03
C TYR A 137 11.93 10.90 6.67
N GLY A 138 12.07 11.24 5.39
CA GLY A 138 12.95 12.29 4.91
C GLY A 138 12.47 13.68 5.33
N HIS A 139 11.15 13.89 5.43
CA HIS A 139 10.56 15.11 5.96
C HIS A 139 10.75 15.16 7.48
N ASP A 140 10.23 14.17 8.19
CA ASP A 140 10.31 14.03 9.64
C ASP A 140 10.23 12.56 10.04
N ALA A 141 10.96 12.17 11.11
CA ALA A 141 10.98 10.78 11.60
C ALA A 141 9.62 10.34 12.16
N GLU A 142 8.86 11.24 12.78
CA GLU A 142 7.53 10.96 13.33
C GLU A 142 6.53 10.71 12.21
N LEU A 143 6.52 11.55 11.16
CA LEU A 143 5.73 11.33 9.96
C LEU A 143 6.06 10.00 9.28
N GLY A 144 7.35 9.68 9.12
CA GLY A 144 7.78 8.42 8.53
C GLY A 144 7.29 7.21 9.31
N LEU A 145 7.35 7.25 10.64
CA LEU A 145 6.84 6.20 11.52
C LEU A 145 5.32 6.10 11.45
N LEU A 146 4.60 7.21 11.50
CA LEU A 146 3.14 7.26 11.41
C LEU A 146 2.65 6.65 10.10
N VAL A 147 3.23 7.07 8.98
CA VAL A 147 2.90 6.55 7.65
C VAL A 147 3.17 5.04 7.56
N ALA A 148 4.33 4.58 8.02
CA ALA A 148 4.67 3.15 8.03
C ALA A 148 3.68 2.32 8.87
N LEU A 149 3.23 2.83 10.03
CA LEU A 149 2.22 2.18 10.85
C LEU A 149 0.86 2.12 10.15
N MET A 150 0.42 3.21 9.52
CA MET A 150 -0.82 3.23 8.76
C MET A 150 -0.78 2.24 7.60
N ILE A 151 0.33 2.17 6.86
CA ILE A 151 0.58 1.18 5.81
C ILE A 151 0.55 -0.24 6.37
N CYS A 152 1.19 -0.50 7.50
CA CYS A 152 1.14 -1.80 8.18
C CYS A 152 -0.31 -2.26 8.44
N PHE A 153 -1.19 -1.37 8.89
CA PHE A 153 -2.57 -1.72 9.19
C PHE A 153 -3.41 -2.00 7.95
N HIS A 154 -3.23 -1.28 6.84
CA HIS A 154 -3.98 -1.59 5.62
C HIS A 154 -3.44 -2.81 4.86
N ASN A 155 -2.16 -3.12 4.98
CA ASN A 155 -1.54 -4.29 4.35
C ASN A 155 -2.11 -5.63 4.88
N ILE A 156 -2.62 -5.67 6.12
CA ILE A 156 -3.26 -6.88 6.65
C ILE A 156 -4.52 -7.26 5.83
N PRO A 157 -5.51 -6.38 5.61
CA PRO A 157 -6.62 -6.62 4.68
C PRO A 157 -6.18 -7.06 3.29
N GLU A 158 -5.15 -6.44 2.74
CA GLU A 158 -4.62 -6.75 1.42
C GLU A 158 -4.06 -8.17 1.34
N GLY A 159 -3.27 -8.57 2.32
CA GLY A 159 -2.77 -9.94 2.42
C GLY A 159 -3.89 -10.97 2.51
N ILE A 160 -4.99 -10.64 3.21
CA ILE A 160 -6.20 -11.47 3.26
C ILE A 160 -6.84 -11.56 1.87
N ALA A 161 -6.98 -10.44 1.17
CA ALA A 161 -7.58 -10.36 -0.17
C ALA A 161 -6.77 -11.14 -1.21
N THR A 162 -5.44 -11.13 -1.11
CA THR A 162 -4.54 -11.87 -2.00
C THR A 162 -4.58 -13.37 -1.74
N VAL A 163 -4.47 -13.78 -0.48
CA VAL A 163 -4.28 -15.20 -0.12
C VAL A 163 -5.60 -16.00 -0.20
N SER A 164 -6.74 -15.37 0.08
CA SER A 164 -8.03 -16.05 0.10
C SER A 164 -8.39 -16.69 -1.26
N PRO A 165 -8.39 -15.98 -2.41
CA PRO A 165 -8.68 -16.57 -3.69
C PRO A 165 -7.66 -17.63 -4.12
N LEU A 166 -6.37 -17.43 -3.82
CA LEU A 166 -5.31 -18.40 -4.15
C LEU A 166 -5.52 -19.75 -3.45
N ILE A 167 -5.86 -19.74 -2.16
CA ILE A 167 -6.16 -20.97 -1.41
C ILE A 167 -7.43 -21.64 -1.94
N LYS A 168 -8.48 -20.88 -2.26
CA LYS A 168 -9.71 -21.41 -2.88
C LYS A 168 -9.42 -22.06 -4.24
N ALA A 169 -8.52 -21.49 -5.03
CA ALA A 169 -8.08 -22.05 -6.30
C ALA A 169 -7.30 -23.37 -6.14
N GLY A 170 -6.87 -23.73 -4.94
CA GLY A 170 -6.12 -24.94 -4.64
C GLY A 170 -4.61 -24.73 -4.49
N VAL A 171 -4.13 -23.48 -4.49
CA VAL A 171 -2.71 -23.17 -4.21
C VAL A 171 -2.37 -23.61 -2.77
N PRO A 172 -1.22 -24.28 -2.55
CA PRO A 172 -0.79 -24.63 -1.20
C PRO A 172 -0.70 -23.40 -0.28
N LYS A 173 -1.24 -23.51 0.93
CA LYS A 173 -1.40 -22.40 1.87
C LYS A 173 -0.12 -21.56 2.05
N TRP A 174 1.01 -22.21 2.28
CA TRP A 174 2.29 -21.53 2.52
C TRP A 174 2.84 -20.84 1.26
N ARG A 175 2.49 -21.35 0.08
CA ARG A 175 2.85 -20.74 -1.20
C ARG A 175 2.03 -19.48 -1.45
N ALA A 176 0.73 -19.53 -1.17
CA ALA A 176 -0.13 -18.34 -1.23
C ALA A 176 0.35 -17.22 -0.28
N VAL A 177 0.68 -17.59 0.98
CA VAL A 177 1.26 -16.63 1.94
C VAL A 177 2.61 -16.09 1.44
N GLY A 178 3.45 -16.95 0.88
CA GLY A 178 4.75 -16.54 0.31
C GLY A 178 4.59 -15.52 -0.82
N LEU A 179 3.63 -15.72 -1.72
CA LEU A 179 3.34 -14.77 -2.82
C LEU A 179 2.88 -13.42 -2.28
N ALA A 180 1.95 -13.40 -1.33
CA ALA A 180 1.49 -12.16 -0.69
C ALA A 180 2.63 -11.44 0.04
N THR A 181 3.46 -12.19 0.79
CA THR A 181 4.63 -11.62 1.49
C THR A 181 5.65 -11.02 0.51
N LEU A 182 5.92 -11.71 -0.60
CA LEU A 182 6.81 -11.18 -1.64
C LEU A 182 6.26 -9.90 -2.27
N GLY A 183 4.93 -9.82 -2.46
CA GLY A 183 4.28 -8.58 -2.89
C GLY A 183 4.52 -7.44 -1.91
N GLY A 184 4.31 -7.67 -0.61
CA GLY A 184 4.57 -6.68 0.44
C GLY A 184 6.05 -6.27 0.53
N LEU A 185 6.99 -7.17 0.22
CA LEU A 185 8.42 -6.85 0.21
C LEU A 185 8.86 -5.93 -0.96
N MET A 186 7.95 -5.52 -1.84
CA MET A 186 8.21 -4.43 -2.79
C MET A 186 8.27 -3.06 -2.11
N GLU A 187 7.66 -2.87 -0.93
CA GLU A 187 7.79 -1.64 -0.15
C GLU A 187 9.24 -1.31 0.24
N PRO A 188 10.04 -2.20 0.86
CA PRO A 188 11.44 -1.89 1.15
C PRO A 188 12.27 -1.61 -0.11
N VAL A 189 11.90 -2.15 -1.27
CA VAL A 189 12.53 -1.80 -2.55
C VAL A 189 12.19 -0.36 -2.93
N GLY A 190 10.92 0.03 -2.80
CA GLY A 190 10.46 1.41 -2.98
C GLY A 190 11.11 2.39 -2.00
N ALA A 191 11.20 2.01 -0.72
CA ALA A 191 11.84 2.83 0.32
C ALA A 191 13.33 3.05 0.05
N LEU A 192 14.05 2.02 -0.39
CA LEU A 192 15.43 2.16 -0.83
C LEU A 192 15.54 3.16 -1.98
N PHE A 193 14.68 3.02 -2.99
CA PHE A 193 14.67 3.91 -4.16
C PHE A 193 14.37 5.35 -3.77
N GLY A 194 13.34 5.59 -2.96
CA GLY A 194 12.97 6.92 -2.46
C GLY A 194 14.08 7.56 -1.62
N ALA A 195 14.63 6.82 -0.65
CA ALA A 195 15.70 7.30 0.22
C ALA A 195 16.99 7.63 -0.57
N VAL A 196 17.32 6.82 -1.59
CA VAL A 196 18.46 7.09 -2.48
C VAL A 196 18.22 8.36 -3.27
N ILE A 197 17.06 8.56 -3.89
CA ILE A 197 16.74 9.80 -4.62
C ILE A 197 16.88 11.00 -3.71
N ILE A 198 16.27 10.98 -2.52
CA ILE A 198 16.33 12.08 -1.55
C ILE A 198 17.79 12.37 -1.17
N SER A 199 18.63 11.35 -1.00
CA SER A 199 20.05 11.53 -0.65
C SER A 199 20.89 12.20 -1.75
N PHE A 200 20.52 12.03 -3.02
CA PHE A 200 21.20 12.65 -4.15
C PHE A 200 20.68 14.06 -4.50
N VAL A 201 19.37 14.26 -4.43
CA VAL A 201 18.73 15.52 -4.84
C VAL A 201 18.69 16.53 -3.68
N GLY A 202 18.69 16.03 -2.44
CA GLY A 202 18.60 16.85 -1.23
C GLY A 202 17.17 17.06 -0.77
N MET A 203 17.01 17.87 0.29
CA MET A 203 15.72 18.10 0.97
C MET A 203 14.71 18.85 0.11
N ASP A 204 15.13 19.61 -0.89
CA ASP A 204 14.25 20.40 -1.76
C ASP A 204 13.23 19.54 -2.55
N ILE A 205 13.47 18.22 -2.70
CA ILE A 205 12.58 17.31 -3.39
C ILE A 205 11.46 16.77 -2.49
N ILE A 206 11.56 16.93 -1.16
CA ILE A 206 10.64 16.26 -0.22
C ILE A 206 9.20 16.67 -0.47
N GLY A 207 8.88 17.96 -0.51
CA GLY A 207 7.52 18.43 -0.78
C GLY A 207 6.96 17.94 -2.13
N TRP A 208 7.83 17.82 -3.15
CA TRP A 208 7.44 17.21 -4.43
C TRP A 208 7.19 15.72 -4.30
N SER A 209 8.01 15.01 -3.52
CA SER A 209 7.85 13.56 -3.28
C SER A 209 6.59 13.25 -2.50
N LEU A 210 6.31 14.03 -1.44
CA LEU A 210 5.08 13.87 -0.65
C LEU A 210 3.82 14.13 -1.50
N GLY A 211 3.81 15.21 -2.28
CA GLY A 211 2.70 15.51 -3.19
C GLY A 211 2.51 14.44 -4.27
N PHE A 212 3.59 13.95 -4.87
CA PHE A 212 3.56 12.85 -5.82
C PHE A 212 3.01 11.56 -5.19
N ALA A 213 3.50 11.19 -4.02
CA ALA A 213 3.10 10.02 -3.28
C ALA A 213 1.60 10.07 -2.90
N ALA A 214 1.11 11.25 -2.44
CA ALA A 214 -0.31 11.46 -2.17
C ALA A 214 -1.18 11.20 -3.41
N GLY A 215 -0.71 11.63 -4.60
CA GLY A 215 -1.39 11.39 -5.87
C GLY A 215 -1.44 9.91 -6.25
N VAL A 216 -0.33 9.19 -6.10
CA VAL A 216 -0.23 7.74 -6.35
C VAL A 216 -1.19 6.98 -5.44
N MET A 217 -1.12 7.19 -4.13
CA MET A 217 -1.96 6.49 -3.16
C MET A 217 -3.45 6.79 -3.34
N THR A 218 -3.79 8.04 -3.71
CA THR A 218 -5.19 8.39 -4.01
C THR A 218 -5.69 7.61 -5.22
N TYR A 219 -4.89 7.50 -6.29
CA TYR A 219 -5.26 6.72 -7.48
C TYR A 219 -5.50 5.25 -7.11
N VAL A 220 -4.56 4.60 -6.45
CA VAL A 220 -4.66 3.19 -6.02
C VAL A 220 -5.91 2.96 -5.17
N THR A 221 -6.20 3.88 -4.25
CA THR A 221 -7.39 3.76 -3.39
C THR A 221 -8.69 3.81 -4.18
N ILE A 222 -8.79 4.74 -5.14
CA ILE A 222 -10.02 4.97 -5.89
C ILE A 222 -10.21 3.93 -7.00
N ASP A 223 -9.13 3.56 -7.68
CA ASP A 223 -9.19 2.70 -8.87
C ASP A 223 -9.10 1.21 -8.54
N GLU A 224 -8.38 0.84 -7.48
CA GLU A 224 -8.18 -0.56 -7.10
C GLU A 224 -8.92 -0.94 -5.81
N LEU A 225 -8.62 -0.32 -4.66
CA LEU A 225 -9.12 -0.80 -3.37
C LEU A 225 -10.63 -0.68 -3.20
N ILE A 226 -11.21 0.47 -3.56
CA ILE A 226 -12.65 0.69 -3.42
C ILE A 226 -13.45 -0.18 -4.39
N PRO A 227 -13.10 -0.30 -5.69
CA PRO A 227 -13.75 -1.25 -6.59
C PRO A 227 -13.65 -2.70 -6.12
N VAL A 228 -12.45 -3.17 -5.75
CA VAL A 228 -12.24 -4.53 -5.22
C VAL A 228 -13.09 -4.77 -3.96
N ALA A 229 -13.19 -3.79 -3.05
CA ALA A 229 -14.06 -3.89 -1.89
C ALA A 229 -15.54 -4.11 -2.29
N HIS A 230 -15.99 -3.44 -3.35
CA HIS A 230 -17.35 -3.59 -3.87
C HIS A 230 -17.58 -4.92 -4.60
N GLU A 231 -16.56 -5.49 -5.26
CA GLU A 231 -16.65 -6.81 -5.89
C GLU A 231 -16.91 -7.93 -4.88
N PHE A 232 -16.43 -7.80 -3.64
CA PHE A 232 -16.73 -8.75 -2.57
C PHE A 232 -18.16 -8.61 -2.04
N CYS A 233 -18.86 -7.53 -2.29
CA CYS A 233 -20.15 -7.23 -1.72
C CYS A 233 -21.27 -7.29 -2.76
N THR A 234 -22.41 -7.89 -2.38
CA THR A 234 -23.65 -7.79 -3.15
C THR A 234 -24.29 -6.39 -2.97
N LEU A 235 -25.25 -6.01 -3.82
CA LEU A 235 -25.88 -4.69 -3.77
C LEU A 235 -26.52 -4.34 -2.41
N ASP A 236 -27.04 -5.35 -1.69
CA ASP A 236 -27.58 -5.21 -0.35
C ASP A 236 -26.49 -5.08 0.74
N GLN A 237 -25.24 -5.40 0.42
CA GLN A 237 -24.10 -5.36 1.33
C GLN A 237 -23.17 -4.16 1.12
N LYS A 238 -23.46 -3.28 0.17
CA LYS A 238 -22.62 -2.10 -0.14
C LYS A 238 -22.27 -1.22 1.06
N HIS A 239 -23.17 -1.19 2.05
CA HIS A 239 -22.92 -0.43 3.30
C HIS A 239 -21.74 -0.98 4.13
N MET A 240 -21.35 -2.23 3.90
CA MET A 240 -20.15 -2.79 4.56
C MET A 240 -18.87 -2.11 4.10
N VAL A 241 -18.75 -1.85 2.79
CA VAL A 241 -17.63 -1.10 2.22
C VAL A 241 -17.59 0.32 2.78
N SER A 242 -18.72 1.03 2.73
CA SER A 242 -18.82 2.39 3.28
C SER A 242 -18.51 2.46 4.78
N SER A 243 -18.99 1.47 5.55
CA SER A 243 -18.70 1.38 6.99
C SER A 243 -17.21 1.11 7.24
N GLY A 244 -16.63 0.20 6.47
CA GLY A 244 -15.18 -0.07 6.52
C GLY A 244 -14.38 1.20 6.26
N LEU A 245 -14.69 1.89 5.16
CA LEU A 245 -14.03 3.12 4.73
C LEU A 245 -14.09 4.21 5.81
N LEU A 246 -15.28 4.46 6.37
CA LEU A 246 -15.45 5.45 7.45
C LEU A 246 -14.69 5.05 8.72
N ILE A 247 -14.72 3.79 9.11
CA ILE A 247 -13.99 3.30 10.30
C ILE A 247 -12.47 3.36 10.06
N GLY A 248 -12.01 3.04 8.86
CA GLY A 248 -10.60 3.18 8.48
C GLY A 248 -10.13 4.63 8.55
N MET A 249 -10.93 5.56 8.04
CA MET A 249 -10.63 7.00 8.15
C MET A 249 -10.57 7.45 9.61
N ILE A 250 -11.56 7.10 10.42
CA ILE A 250 -11.59 7.46 11.85
C ILE A 250 -10.38 6.86 12.57
N PHE A 251 -10.06 5.59 12.31
CA PHE A 251 -8.90 4.92 12.90
C PHE A 251 -7.60 5.66 12.57
N ALA A 252 -7.37 5.99 11.30
CA ALA A 252 -6.16 6.67 10.86
C ALA A 252 -6.05 8.08 11.46
N MET A 253 -7.17 8.85 11.49
CA MET A 253 -7.20 10.15 12.15
C MET A 253 -6.87 10.07 13.65
N LEU A 254 -7.41 9.07 14.36
CA LEU A 254 -7.12 8.86 15.77
C LEU A 254 -5.66 8.45 15.99
N LEU A 255 -5.11 7.64 15.10
CA LEU A 255 -3.71 7.23 15.17
C LEU A 255 -2.78 8.45 14.96
N GLY A 256 -3.09 9.32 14.00
CA GLY A 256 -2.38 10.57 13.79
C GLY A 256 -2.41 11.48 15.03
N LEU A 257 -3.58 11.63 15.67
CA LEU A 257 -3.71 12.43 16.91
C LEU A 257 -2.93 11.87 18.12
N VAL A 258 -2.63 10.59 18.14
CA VAL A 258 -1.89 9.96 19.25
C VAL A 258 -0.38 10.03 19.03
N LEU A 259 0.06 10.05 17.78
CA LEU A 259 1.48 10.01 17.42
C LEU A 259 2.07 11.40 17.11
N ASN A 260 1.24 12.40 16.81
CA ASN A 260 1.61 13.82 16.73
C ASN A 260 1.29 14.53 18.05
#